data_9c49bf90876869002b9e1ee02bad82cb
#
_entry.id   9c49bf90876869002b9e1ee02bad82cb
#
_cell.length_a   1.000
_cell.length_b   1.000
_cell.length_c   1.000
_cell.angle_alpha   90.00
_cell.angle_beta   90.00
_cell.angle_gamma   90.00
#
_symmetry.space_group_name_H-M   'P 1'
#
loop_
_entity.id
_entity.type
_entity.pdbx_description
1 polymer ?
#
loop_
_entity_poly.entity_id
_entity_poly.type
_entity_poly.pdbx_seq_one_letter_code
_entity_poly.pdbx_strand_id
1 'polypeptide(L)'
;MLTNFWNNLTTKEISKLSRNTVIIVPFSAIEQHGPHLPVSTDKVILDRILEKLCTKNKKNKDFVVLPNLSIGSSSEHSSFEGTLSVNSLNYINFCLNYLESIFSKKFYK
;
A
#
# COMPACT_ATOMS: atom_id res chain seq x y z
N MET A 1 2.20 -9.04 -16.69
CA MET A 1 1.66 -8.26 -15.58
C MET A 1 1.57 -9.15 -14.34
N LEU A 2 2.01 -8.68 -13.17
CA LEU A 2 1.97 -9.45 -11.93
C LEU A 2 0.55 -9.40 -11.34
N THR A 3 -0.13 -10.54 -11.34
CA THR A 3 -1.54 -10.65 -10.90
C THR A 3 -1.74 -10.67 -9.39
N ASN A 4 -0.66 -10.57 -8.60
CA ASN A 4 -0.74 -10.37 -7.16
C ASN A 4 -0.99 -8.90 -6.78
N PHE A 5 -0.75 -7.94 -7.69
CA PHE A 5 -1.10 -6.55 -7.43
C PHE A 5 -2.59 -6.31 -7.73
N TRP A 6 -3.30 -5.78 -6.74
CA TRP A 6 -4.72 -5.43 -6.84
C TRP A 6 -5.04 -4.58 -8.07
N ASN A 7 -4.17 -3.59 -8.37
CA ASN A 7 -4.32 -2.69 -9.51
C ASN A 7 -4.34 -3.39 -10.87
N ASN A 8 -3.79 -4.60 -10.93
CA ASN A 8 -3.68 -5.37 -12.15
C ASN A 8 -4.84 -6.36 -12.33
N LEU A 9 -5.76 -6.40 -11.36
CA LEU A 9 -6.93 -7.28 -11.37
C LEU A 9 -8.18 -6.53 -11.83
N THR A 10 -8.96 -7.22 -12.63
CA THR A 10 -10.32 -6.77 -12.97
C THR A 10 -11.30 -7.06 -11.82
N THR A 11 -12.43 -6.37 -11.80
CA THR A 11 -13.52 -6.63 -10.84
C THR A 11 -13.94 -8.11 -10.85
N LYS A 12 -13.96 -8.74 -12.03
CA LYS A 12 -14.29 -10.16 -12.20
C LYS A 12 -13.24 -11.07 -11.54
N GLU A 13 -11.96 -10.73 -11.63
CA GLU A 13 -10.88 -11.49 -10.98
C GLU A 13 -10.91 -11.30 -9.48
N ILE A 14 -11.11 -10.08 -8.99
CA ILE A 14 -11.27 -9.79 -7.57
C ILE A 14 -12.46 -10.55 -6.98
N SER A 15 -13.58 -10.63 -7.71
CA SER A 15 -14.76 -11.36 -7.24
C SER A 15 -14.53 -12.87 -7.07
N LYS A 16 -13.52 -13.43 -7.71
CA LYS A 16 -13.14 -14.84 -7.64
C LYS A 16 -12.10 -15.15 -6.56
N LEU A 17 -11.51 -14.14 -5.92
CA LEU A 17 -10.55 -14.35 -4.84
C LEU A 17 -11.21 -15.13 -3.69
N SER A 18 -10.44 -16.00 -3.08
CA SER A 18 -10.86 -16.72 -1.87
C SER A 18 -11.07 -15.75 -0.70
N ARG A 19 -11.99 -16.05 0.19
CA ARG A 19 -12.14 -15.33 1.47
C ARG A 19 -10.92 -15.50 2.38
N ASN A 20 -10.10 -16.51 2.12
CA ASN A 20 -8.86 -16.76 2.85
C ASN A 20 -7.66 -16.05 2.22
N THR A 21 -7.85 -15.31 1.12
CA THR A 21 -6.76 -14.55 0.49
C THR A 21 -6.22 -13.51 1.46
N VAL A 22 -4.92 -13.52 1.66
CA VAL A 22 -4.22 -12.53 2.48
C VAL A 22 -4.16 -11.20 1.73
N ILE A 23 -4.59 -10.14 2.38
CA ILE A 23 -4.52 -8.78 1.84
C ILE A 23 -3.31 -8.08 2.44
N ILE A 24 -2.33 -7.76 1.60
CA ILE A 24 -1.16 -6.98 2.00
C ILE A 24 -1.47 -5.51 1.75
N VAL A 25 -1.42 -4.71 2.80
CA VAL A 25 -1.63 -3.25 2.76
C VAL A 25 -0.29 -2.57 2.98
N PRO A 26 0.37 -2.09 1.91
CA PRO A 26 1.68 -1.46 2.05
C PRO A 26 1.54 0.02 2.45
N PHE A 27 2.39 0.45 3.38
CA PHE A 27 2.52 1.83 3.82
C PHE A 27 3.96 2.29 3.65
N SER A 28 4.16 3.47 3.09
CA SER A 28 5.45 4.13 2.99
C SER A 28 5.28 5.64 3.22
N ALA A 29 6.30 6.42 2.95
CA ALA A 29 6.25 7.87 3.11
C ALA A 29 6.89 8.60 1.93
N ILE A 30 6.52 9.86 1.77
CA ILE A 30 7.20 10.87 0.95
C ILE A 30 7.68 11.93 1.93
N GLU A 31 8.92 11.83 2.34
CA GLU A 31 9.49 12.68 3.38
C GLU A 31 10.98 12.97 3.16
N GLN A 32 11.49 14.00 3.79
CA GLN A 32 12.89 14.36 3.68
C GLN A 32 13.82 13.20 4.06
N HIS A 33 14.90 13.01 3.31
CA HIS A 33 15.93 12.00 3.54
C HIS A 33 17.34 12.59 3.44
N GLY A 34 17.50 13.82 3.93
CA GLY A 34 18.76 14.55 3.84
C GLY A 34 19.04 15.09 2.43
N PRO A 35 20.22 15.67 2.21
CA PRO A 35 20.54 16.35 0.95
C PRO A 35 20.88 15.42 -0.22
N HIS A 36 21.04 14.12 0.03
CA HIS A 36 21.59 13.17 -0.96
C HIS A 36 20.60 12.07 -1.39
N LEU A 37 19.49 11.89 -0.69
CA LEU A 37 18.46 10.90 -1.05
C LEU A 37 17.15 11.60 -1.43
N PRO A 38 16.42 11.05 -2.41
CA PRO A 38 15.12 11.59 -2.82
C PRO A 38 14.07 11.41 -1.73
N VAL A 39 13.09 12.29 -1.68
CA VAL A 39 11.95 12.19 -0.75
C VAL A 39 11.11 10.93 -0.92
N SER A 40 11.23 10.25 -2.05
CA SER A 40 10.54 8.98 -2.36
C SER A 40 11.32 7.74 -1.92
N THR A 41 12.38 7.85 -1.15
CA THR A 41 13.26 6.74 -0.77
C THR A 41 12.48 5.57 -0.17
N ASP A 42 11.65 5.82 0.83
CA ASP A 42 10.83 4.76 1.47
C ASP A 42 9.89 4.09 0.49
N LYS A 43 9.21 4.90 -0.33
CA LYS A 43 8.30 4.39 -1.36
C LYS A 43 9.03 3.46 -2.34
N VAL A 44 10.19 3.87 -2.83
CA VAL A 44 10.97 3.08 -3.81
C VAL A 44 11.46 1.77 -3.20
N ILE A 45 11.92 1.79 -1.95
CA ILE A 45 12.36 0.58 -1.25
C ILE A 45 11.19 -0.41 -1.13
N LEU A 46 10.04 0.06 -0.64
CA LEU A 46 8.88 -0.81 -0.47
C LEU A 46 8.36 -1.35 -1.81
N ASP A 47 8.24 -0.51 -2.83
CA ASP A 47 7.78 -0.93 -4.16
C ASP A 47 8.70 -2.04 -4.73
N ARG A 48 10.02 -1.94 -4.53
CA ARG A 48 10.97 -2.98 -4.97
C ARG A 48 10.84 -4.28 -4.19
N ILE A 49 10.59 -4.21 -2.89
CA ILE A 49 10.34 -5.40 -2.07
C ILE A 49 9.06 -6.11 -2.55
N LEU A 50 7.98 -5.37 -2.77
CA LEU A 50 6.71 -5.92 -3.23
C LEU A 50 6.83 -6.53 -4.64
N GLU A 51 7.53 -5.87 -5.55
CA GLU A 51 7.80 -6.38 -6.89
C GLU A 51 8.55 -7.73 -6.84
N LYS A 52 9.60 -7.82 -6.01
CA LYS A 52 10.35 -9.07 -5.80
C LYS A 52 9.47 -10.16 -5.19
N LEU A 53 8.66 -9.83 -4.19
CA LEU A 53 7.72 -10.76 -3.57
C LEU A 53 6.76 -11.35 -4.62
N CYS A 54 6.11 -10.50 -5.39
CA CYS A 54 5.16 -10.92 -6.42
C CYS A 54 5.83 -11.68 -7.56
N THR A 55 7.04 -11.29 -7.95
CA THR A 55 7.79 -11.97 -9.00
C THR A 55 8.16 -13.40 -8.61
N LYS A 56 8.61 -13.60 -7.38
CA LYS A 56 8.95 -14.93 -6.84
C LYS A 56 7.72 -15.82 -6.66
N ASN A 57 6.55 -15.24 -6.48
CA ASN A 57 5.30 -15.94 -6.15
C ASN A 57 4.22 -15.80 -7.23
N LYS A 58 4.59 -15.69 -8.50
CA LYS A 58 3.66 -15.45 -9.62
C LYS A 58 2.48 -16.42 -9.69
N LYS A 59 2.70 -17.67 -9.28
CA LYS A 59 1.69 -18.74 -9.32
C LYS A 59 0.86 -18.81 -8.04
N ASN A 60 1.31 -18.17 -6.97
CA ASN A 60 0.59 -18.17 -5.70
C ASN A 60 -0.50 -17.10 -5.72
N LYS A 61 -1.74 -17.53 -5.51
CA LYS A 61 -2.94 -16.68 -5.45
C LYS A 61 -3.47 -16.50 -4.02
N ASP A 62 -2.71 -16.94 -3.02
CA ASP A 62 -3.12 -16.86 -1.62
C ASP A 62 -2.98 -15.46 -1.04
N PHE A 63 -2.36 -14.53 -1.77
CA PHE A 63 -2.25 -13.14 -1.35
C PHE A 63 -2.41 -12.17 -2.53
N VAL A 64 -2.87 -10.97 -2.21
CA VAL A 64 -2.87 -9.79 -3.09
C VAL A 64 -2.31 -8.58 -2.36
N VAL A 65 -1.71 -7.69 -3.13
CA VAL A 65 -1.05 -6.48 -2.64
C VAL A 65 -1.85 -5.27 -3.10
N LEU A 66 -2.32 -4.48 -2.15
CA LEU A 66 -3.02 -3.22 -2.42
C LEU A 66 -2.06 -2.13 -2.90
N PRO A 67 -2.58 -1.02 -3.45
CA PRO A 67 -1.76 0.15 -3.76
C PRO A 67 -0.96 0.62 -2.56
N ASN A 68 0.31 0.95 -2.78
CA ASN A 68 1.15 1.52 -1.74
C ASN A 68 0.63 2.90 -1.33
N LEU A 69 0.28 3.05 -0.05
CA LEU A 69 -0.09 4.33 0.54
C LEU A 69 1.17 5.08 0.91
N SER A 70 1.63 5.93 -0.01
CA SER A 70 2.93 6.60 0.09
C SER A 70 2.87 7.98 0.74
N ILE A 71 1.70 8.47 1.11
CA ILE A 71 1.54 9.70 1.89
C ILE A 71 0.89 9.34 3.20
N GLY A 72 1.58 9.62 4.31
CA GLY A 72 1.12 9.29 5.64
C GLY A 72 1.21 10.44 6.62
N SER A 73 1.30 10.13 7.89
CA SER A 73 1.51 11.11 8.95
C SER A 73 3.00 11.18 9.28
N SER A 74 3.69 12.11 8.64
CA SER A 74 5.14 12.38 8.79
C SER A 74 5.36 13.72 9.47
N SER A 75 4.63 13.99 10.55
CA SER A 75 4.61 15.29 11.24
C SER A 75 5.98 15.72 11.77
N GLU A 76 6.81 14.76 12.19
CA GLU A 76 8.19 14.99 12.65
C GLU A 76 9.12 15.54 11.55
N HIS A 77 8.77 15.31 10.28
CA HIS A 77 9.50 15.81 9.12
C HIS A 77 8.80 16.98 8.40
N SER A 78 7.68 17.46 8.92
CA SER A 78 6.82 18.44 8.25
C SER A 78 7.45 19.81 8.03
N SER A 79 8.48 20.17 8.84
CA SER A 79 9.25 21.41 8.69
C SER A 79 10.27 21.38 7.56
N PHE A 80 10.53 20.22 6.98
CA PHE A 80 11.47 20.05 5.87
C PHE A 80 10.78 20.13 4.52
N GLU A 81 11.44 20.78 3.57
CA GLU A 81 10.93 20.85 2.19
C GLU A 81 10.79 19.48 1.56
N GLY A 82 9.74 19.32 0.77
CA GLY A 82 9.45 18.07 0.05
C GLY A 82 8.71 17.01 0.85
N THR A 83 8.59 17.14 2.15
CA THR A 83 7.77 16.22 2.97
C THR A 83 6.29 16.46 2.71
N LEU A 84 5.56 15.37 2.40
CA LEU A 84 4.11 15.37 2.28
C LEU A 84 3.52 14.64 3.48
N SER A 85 2.73 15.36 4.27
CA SER A 85 2.17 14.81 5.52
C SER A 85 0.70 15.15 5.69
N VAL A 86 -0.03 14.22 6.25
CA VAL A 86 -1.45 14.36 6.62
C VAL A 86 -1.54 14.33 8.15
N ASN A 87 -2.45 15.13 8.69
CA ASN A 87 -2.76 15.08 10.13
C ASN A 87 -3.11 13.66 10.56
N SER A 88 -2.57 13.23 11.71
CA SER A 88 -2.71 11.85 12.20
C SER A 88 -4.15 11.39 12.35
N LEU A 89 -5.05 12.24 12.87
CA LEU A 89 -6.46 11.89 13.02
C LEU A 89 -7.15 11.69 11.66
N ASN A 90 -6.89 12.58 10.71
CA ASN A 90 -7.41 12.45 9.35
C ASN A 90 -6.87 11.21 8.66
N TYR A 91 -5.60 10.88 8.91
CA TYR A 91 -4.98 9.69 8.33
C TYR A 91 -5.57 8.39 8.92
N ILE A 92 -5.80 8.34 10.21
CA ILE A 92 -6.49 7.21 10.88
C ILE A 92 -7.89 7.02 10.26
N ASN A 93 -8.67 8.07 10.13
CA ASN A 93 -10.00 8.01 9.54
C ASN A 93 -9.95 7.54 8.07
N PHE A 94 -8.99 8.04 7.29
CA PHE A 94 -8.78 7.58 5.93
C PHE A 94 -8.46 6.07 5.89
N CYS A 95 -7.54 5.59 6.72
CA CYS A 95 -7.17 4.19 6.76
C CYS A 95 -8.34 3.29 7.16
N LEU A 96 -9.14 3.69 8.15
CA LEU A 96 -10.33 2.95 8.57
C LEU A 96 -11.33 2.83 7.42
N ASN A 97 -11.67 3.92 6.77
CA ASN A 97 -12.59 3.93 5.63
C ASN A 97 -12.04 3.10 4.44
N TYR A 98 -10.75 3.21 4.18
CA TYR A 98 -10.08 2.44 3.13
C TYR A 98 -10.17 0.93 3.38
N LEU A 99 -9.81 0.48 4.58
CA LEU A 99 -9.90 -0.93 4.96
C LEU A 99 -11.35 -1.43 4.95
N GLU A 100 -12.28 -0.63 5.45
CA GLU A 100 -13.71 -0.95 5.44
C GLU A 100 -14.23 -1.17 4.02
N SER A 101 -13.77 -0.38 3.03
CA SER A 101 -14.16 -0.56 1.63
C SER A 101 -13.77 -1.91 1.05
N ILE A 102 -12.73 -2.54 1.60
CA ILE A 102 -12.22 -3.84 1.16
C ILE A 102 -12.93 -4.97 1.89
N PHE A 103 -13.02 -4.89 3.22
CA PHE A 103 -13.47 -5.97 4.07
C PHE A 103 -15.00 -6.09 4.19
N SER A 104 -15.73 -4.99 4.06
CA SER A 104 -17.18 -4.96 4.24
C SER A 104 -17.97 -5.83 3.24
N LYS A 105 -17.39 -6.13 2.09
CA LYS A 105 -18.09 -6.85 1.01
C LYS A 105 -17.79 -8.35 0.96
N LYS A 106 -16.53 -8.73 1.07
CA LYS A 106 -16.09 -10.10 0.80
C LYS A 106 -15.19 -10.70 1.86
N PHE A 107 -14.30 -9.94 2.42
CA PHE A 107 -13.23 -10.42 3.29
C PHE A 107 -13.56 -10.29 4.79
N TYR A 108 -14.70 -9.70 5.11
CA TYR A 108 -15.17 -9.59 6.48
C TYR A 108 -15.68 -10.96 6.99
N LYS A 109 -15.11 -11.41 8.09
CA LYS A 109 -15.61 -12.56 8.85
C LYS A 109 -16.06 -12.11 10.23
#